data_b688ecfd63d4ec5f441fce1043ab2206
#
_entry.id   b688ecfd63d4ec5f441fce1043ab2206
#
_cell.length_a   1.000
_cell.length_b   1.000
_cell.length_c   1.000
_cell.angle_alpha   90.00
_cell.angle_beta   90.00
_cell.angle_gamma   90.00
#
_symmetry.space_group_name_H-M   'P 1'
#
loop_
_entity.id
_entity.type
_entity.pdbx_description
1 polymer ?
#
loop_
_entity_poly.entity_id
_entity_poly.type
_entity_poly.pdbx_seq_one_letter_code
_entity_poly.pdbx_strand_id
1 'polypeptide(L)'
;VTQTPVLITTTGPDKPGVSSALFAVLTRHDVDVLDVEQVVIRGKLILGVLAGVYRDPEGLQESVEQAMASVGMQVDVRIGSEIGEDPFALGRIDSTHVVVVLGRPVTARGFAEVARGLAGIGANIDSIRSVADYPVTGLEMYVSVADDTEKADAQLRSELADLAAKVELDLAVERAGIARRAKRLVVFDVDSTLIQGEVIEMLGAYAGNEAQIREITEAAMRGELNFSESLIKRVALLEGLPASVLKDVADSLELTPGARTTVRTLKRMGFRCGVVSGGFLTIIDNLVEDLGLDFAAANELEIVDGKLTGRVVGEIVDRAGKATALQRFAAEYEIPLEQCVAVGDGANDIDMLSVAGMGVAFNAKPALREVADTAISHPYLDAVLFVLGVTRAEVEAADAADGLESQRP
;
A
#
# COMPACT_ATOMS: atom_id res chain seq x y z
N VAL A 1 2.85 -45.02 17.79
CA VAL A 1 3.05 -45.35 16.35
C VAL A 1 3.71 -44.13 15.75
N THR A 2 4.88 -44.29 15.15
CA THR A 2 5.62 -43.18 14.51
C THR A 2 4.92 -42.87 13.19
N GLN A 3 4.62 -41.61 12.97
CA GLN A 3 3.99 -41.12 11.75
C GLN A 3 5.06 -40.90 10.67
N THR A 4 4.82 -41.35 9.46
CA THR A 4 5.71 -41.12 8.31
C THR A 4 5.16 -39.94 7.53
N PRO A 5 5.93 -38.87 7.30
CA PRO A 5 5.50 -37.75 6.47
C PRO A 5 5.47 -38.17 4.98
N VAL A 6 4.43 -37.75 4.26
CA VAL A 6 4.29 -37.94 2.82
C VAL A 6 3.92 -36.59 2.19
N LEU A 7 4.78 -36.09 1.31
CA LEU A 7 4.51 -34.88 0.53
C LEU A 7 3.96 -35.25 -0.84
N ILE A 8 2.76 -34.78 -1.13
CA ILE A 8 2.04 -34.99 -2.37
C ILE A 8 1.96 -33.69 -3.11
N THR A 9 2.52 -33.58 -4.30
CA THR A 9 2.40 -32.40 -5.16
C THR A 9 1.70 -32.79 -6.45
N THR A 10 0.51 -32.21 -6.71
CA THR A 10 -0.24 -32.47 -7.93
C THR A 10 -0.38 -31.23 -8.79
N THR A 11 -0.25 -31.39 -10.10
CA THR A 11 -0.33 -30.30 -11.08
C THR A 11 -1.15 -30.71 -12.30
N GLY A 12 -1.93 -29.76 -12.83
CA GLY A 12 -2.72 -30.01 -14.04
C GLY A 12 -3.76 -28.91 -14.31
N PRO A 13 -4.73 -29.16 -15.18
CA PRO A 13 -5.81 -28.23 -15.43
C PRO A 13 -6.66 -28.01 -14.18
N ASP A 14 -6.98 -26.73 -13.88
CA ASP A 14 -7.92 -26.41 -12.80
C ASP A 14 -9.33 -26.79 -13.21
N LYS A 15 -9.92 -27.70 -12.46
CA LYS A 15 -11.29 -28.16 -12.66
C LYS A 15 -11.92 -28.66 -11.37
N PRO A 16 -13.24 -28.59 -11.24
CA PRO A 16 -13.94 -29.13 -10.08
C PRO A 16 -13.65 -30.63 -9.87
N GLY A 17 -13.47 -31.04 -8.62
CA GLY A 17 -13.32 -32.42 -8.22
C GLY A 17 -11.88 -32.91 -8.01
N VAL A 18 -10.84 -32.17 -8.43
CA VAL A 18 -9.44 -32.58 -8.24
C VAL A 18 -9.11 -32.75 -6.76
N SER A 19 -9.32 -31.71 -5.95
CA SER A 19 -9.07 -31.78 -4.51
C SER A 19 -9.94 -32.85 -3.83
N SER A 20 -11.22 -32.98 -4.23
CA SER A 20 -12.12 -34.01 -3.71
C SER A 20 -11.60 -35.43 -4.01
N ALA A 21 -11.07 -35.68 -5.20
CA ALA A 21 -10.49 -36.96 -5.58
C ALA A 21 -9.26 -37.31 -4.74
N LEU A 22 -8.37 -36.35 -4.52
CA LEU A 22 -7.19 -36.54 -3.68
C LEU A 22 -7.60 -36.83 -2.22
N PHE A 23 -8.43 -35.97 -1.63
CA PHE A 23 -8.82 -36.14 -0.23
C PHE A 23 -9.67 -37.38 0.02
N ALA A 24 -10.39 -37.89 -0.97
CA ALA A 24 -11.07 -39.19 -0.88
C ALA A 24 -10.07 -40.37 -0.76
N VAL A 25 -8.92 -40.28 -1.39
CA VAL A 25 -7.82 -41.26 -1.21
C VAL A 25 -7.23 -41.13 0.18
N LEU A 26 -6.88 -39.92 0.60
CA LEU A 26 -6.31 -39.65 1.93
C LEU A 26 -7.24 -40.19 3.05
N THR A 27 -8.53 -39.99 2.93
CA THR A 27 -9.53 -40.51 3.87
C THR A 27 -9.52 -42.04 3.95
N ARG A 28 -9.37 -42.75 2.82
CA ARG A 28 -9.34 -44.23 2.81
C ARG A 28 -8.10 -44.80 3.49
N HIS A 29 -7.01 -44.07 3.48
CA HIS A 29 -5.75 -44.44 4.12
C HIS A 29 -5.64 -43.98 5.56
N ASP A 30 -6.66 -43.29 6.10
CA ASP A 30 -6.71 -42.81 7.51
C ASP A 30 -5.45 -41.99 7.88
N VAL A 31 -5.16 -40.97 7.08
CA VAL A 31 -3.99 -40.12 7.27
C VAL A 31 -4.37 -38.75 7.86
N ASP A 32 -3.46 -38.16 8.62
CA ASP A 32 -3.59 -36.80 9.10
C ASP A 32 -3.09 -35.84 8.02
N VAL A 33 -3.83 -34.76 7.81
CA VAL A 33 -3.39 -33.66 6.94
C VAL A 33 -2.63 -32.67 7.81
N LEU A 34 -1.33 -32.53 7.53
CA LEU A 34 -0.42 -31.68 8.31
C LEU A 34 -0.33 -30.28 7.72
N ASP A 35 -0.31 -30.17 6.38
CA ASP A 35 -0.31 -28.90 5.68
C ASP A 35 -0.95 -29.04 4.29
N VAL A 36 -1.54 -27.94 3.77
CA VAL A 36 -2.18 -27.89 2.45
C VAL A 36 -1.97 -26.51 1.84
N GLU A 37 -1.42 -26.47 0.63
CA GLU A 37 -1.35 -25.26 -0.17
C GLU A 37 -1.87 -25.50 -1.59
N GLN A 38 -2.69 -24.57 -2.09
CA GLN A 38 -3.23 -24.63 -3.44
C GLN A 38 -3.06 -23.28 -4.14
N VAL A 39 -2.56 -23.31 -5.37
CA VAL A 39 -2.43 -22.14 -6.23
C VAL A 39 -3.01 -22.43 -7.60
N VAL A 40 -3.77 -21.50 -8.16
CA VAL A 40 -4.24 -21.56 -9.55
C VAL A 40 -3.60 -20.44 -10.36
N ILE A 41 -2.82 -20.81 -11.37
CA ILE A 41 -2.14 -19.88 -12.27
C ILE A 41 -2.72 -20.03 -13.67
N ARG A 42 -3.53 -19.06 -14.10
CA ARG A 42 -4.12 -19.03 -15.45
C ARG A 42 -4.78 -20.36 -15.84
N GLY A 43 -5.59 -20.94 -14.94
CA GLY A 43 -6.29 -22.20 -15.17
C GLY A 43 -5.43 -23.47 -14.99
N LYS A 44 -4.23 -23.35 -14.46
CA LYS A 44 -3.38 -24.46 -14.06
C LYS A 44 -3.35 -24.53 -12.52
N LEU A 45 -3.79 -25.65 -11.97
CA LEU A 45 -3.78 -25.98 -10.55
C LEU A 45 -2.43 -26.54 -10.15
N ILE A 46 -1.90 -26.08 -9.03
CA ILE A 46 -0.82 -26.70 -8.25
C ILE A 46 -1.36 -26.89 -6.84
N LEU A 47 -1.35 -28.12 -6.36
CA LEU A 47 -1.83 -28.47 -5.02
C LEU A 47 -0.77 -29.30 -4.32
N GLY A 48 -0.28 -28.80 -3.19
CA GLY A 48 0.63 -29.49 -2.29
C GLY A 48 -0.11 -29.96 -1.04
N VAL A 49 0.12 -31.18 -0.58
CA VAL A 49 -0.41 -31.72 0.67
C VAL A 49 0.72 -32.45 1.39
N LEU A 50 0.98 -32.04 2.63
CA LEU A 50 1.81 -32.81 3.55
C LEU A 50 0.89 -33.65 4.45
N ALA A 51 1.04 -34.95 4.36
CA ALA A 51 0.23 -35.89 5.11
C ALA A 51 1.09 -36.70 6.10
N GLY A 52 0.54 -36.98 7.26
CA GLY A 52 1.12 -37.87 8.24
C GLY A 52 0.49 -39.26 8.15
N VAL A 53 1.29 -40.26 7.77
CA VAL A 53 0.82 -41.61 7.47
C VAL A 53 1.27 -42.57 8.57
N TYR A 54 0.32 -43.35 9.14
CA TYR A 54 0.60 -44.30 10.22
C TYR A 54 0.93 -45.70 9.69
N ARG A 55 0.43 -46.03 8.51
CA ARG A 55 0.58 -47.36 7.91
C ARG A 55 0.65 -47.24 6.38
N ASP A 56 1.51 -48.05 5.77
CA ASP A 56 1.58 -48.27 4.32
C ASP A 56 1.66 -46.96 3.49
N PRO A 57 2.74 -46.18 3.62
CA PRO A 57 2.91 -44.98 2.83
C PRO A 57 3.10 -45.27 1.34
N GLU A 58 3.67 -46.42 0.96
CA GLU A 58 3.81 -46.87 -0.42
C GLU A 58 2.44 -47.18 -1.06
N GLY A 59 1.55 -47.84 -0.32
CA GLY A 59 0.17 -48.10 -0.80
C GLY A 59 -0.67 -46.83 -0.94
N LEU A 60 -0.37 -45.80 -0.10
CA LEU A 60 -0.95 -44.47 -0.27
C LEU A 60 -0.44 -43.85 -1.58
N GLN A 61 0.87 -43.91 -1.86
CA GLN A 61 1.45 -43.39 -3.09
C GLN A 61 0.76 -43.97 -4.31
N GLU A 62 0.68 -45.29 -4.43
CA GLU A 62 0.03 -45.96 -5.56
C GLU A 62 -1.43 -45.52 -5.74
N SER A 63 -2.17 -45.40 -4.63
CA SER A 63 -3.57 -44.96 -4.65
C SER A 63 -3.73 -43.50 -5.12
N VAL A 64 -2.83 -42.64 -4.69
CA VAL A 64 -2.81 -41.22 -5.09
C VAL A 64 -2.45 -41.08 -6.57
N GLU A 65 -1.41 -41.77 -7.04
CA GLU A 65 -0.99 -41.75 -8.45
C GLU A 65 -2.13 -42.21 -9.37
N GLN A 66 -2.83 -43.30 -9.00
CA GLN A 66 -3.96 -43.80 -9.77
C GLN A 66 -5.14 -42.81 -9.78
N ALA A 67 -5.47 -42.23 -8.64
CA ALA A 67 -6.61 -41.31 -8.52
C ALA A 67 -6.30 -40.00 -9.30
N MET A 68 -5.10 -39.46 -9.20
CA MET A 68 -4.72 -38.23 -9.91
C MET A 68 -4.64 -38.43 -11.41
N ALA A 69 -4.13 -39.58 -11.86
CA ALA A 69 -4.15 -39.96 -13.27
C ALA A 69 -5.57 -40.03 -13.82
N SER A 70 -6.53 -40.59 -13.05
CA SER A 70 -7.93 -40.71 -13.46
C SER A 70 -8.63 -39.36 -13.70
N VAL A 71 -8.18 -38.31 -13.02
CA VAL A 71 -8.66 -36.93 -13.20
C VAL A 71 -7.74 -36.09 -14.09
N GLY A 72 -6.76 -36.71 -14.75
CA GLY A 72 -5.86 -36.05 -15.71
C GLY A 72 -4.84 -35.09 -15.08
N MET A 73 -4.46 -35.36 -13.84
CA MET A 73 -3.44 -34.60 -13.11
C MET A 73 -2.12 -35.37 -13.11
N GLN A 74 -1.03 -34.63 -13.09
CA GLN A 74 0.32 -35.16 -12.79
C GLN A 74 0.54 -35.09 -11.28
N VAL A 75 1.22 -36.08 -10.71
CA VAL A 75 1.51 -36.10 -9.27
C VAL A 75 2.94 -36.54 -9.02
N ASP A 76 3.59 -35.92 -8.04
CA ASP A 76 4.86 -36.32 -7.44
C ASP A 76 4.58 -36.64 -5.96
N VAL A 77 5.03 -37.78 -5.49
CA VAL A 77 4.86 -38.23 -4.10
C VAL A 77 6.24 -38.56 -3.53
N ARG A 78 6.55 -37.95 -2.39
CA ARG A 78 7.80 -38.18 -1.66
C ARG A 78 7.51 -38.69 -0.26
N ILE A 79 8.24 -39.68 0.19
CA ILE A 79 7.99 -40.37 1.47
C ILE A 79 9.20 -40.21 2.39
N GLY A 80 8.94 -39.82 3.63
CA GLY A 80 9.94 -39.77 4.70
C GLY A 80 11.18 -38.93 4.35
N SER A 81 12.35 -39.56 4.34
CA SER A 81 13.64 -38.89 4.08
C SER A 81 13.77 -38.29 2.68
N GLU A 82 12.94 -38.65 1.73
CA GLU A 82 12.93 -38.04 0.38
C GLU A 82 12.42 -36.58 0.41
N ILE A 83 11.73 -36.18 1.48
CA ILE A 83 11.19 -34.81 1.63
C ILE A 83 12.30 -33.84 2.08
N GLY A 84 13.40 -34.31 2.65
CA GLY A 84 14.50 -33.50 3.20
C GLY A 84 14.66 -33.65 4.71
N GLU A 85 15.43 -32.75 5.34
CA GLU A 85 15.65 -32.74 6.78
C GLU A 85 14.34 -32.48 7.52
N ASP A 86 13.95 -33.39 8.39
CA ASP A 86 12.78 -33.41 9.27
C ASP A 86 11.56 -32.57 8.82
N PRO A 87 10.67 -33.14 7.98
CA PRO A 87 9.48 -32.42 7.51
C PRO A 87 8.52 -31.99 8.62
N PHE A 88 8.63 -32.61 9.83
CA PHE A 88 7.85 -32.22 11.00
C PHE A 88 8.50 -31.05 11.76
N ALA A 89 9.83 -30.83 11.60
CA ALA A 89 10.53 -29.70 12.16
C ALA A 89 10.54 -28.49 11.23
N LEU A 90 10.26 -28.68 9.94
CA LEU A 90 9.94 -27.58 9.02
C LEU A 90 8.57 -27.02 9.42
N GLY A 91 8.52 -26.38 10.59
CA GLY A 91 7.42 -25.52 10.95
C GLY A 91 7.16 -24.54 9.79
N ARG A 92 5.91 -24.13 9.63
CA ARG A 92 5.54 -23.07 8.71
C ARG A 92 6.59 -21.96 8.83
N ILE A 93 7.31 -21.67 7.74
CA ILE A 93 8.27 -20.55 7.76
C ILE A 93 7.43 -19.31 7.99
N ASP A 94 7.49 -18.76 9.20
CA ASP A 94 6.84 -17.51 9.51
C ASP A 94 7.64 -16.40 8.82
N SER A 95 7.10 -15.92 7.71
CA SER A 95 7.70 -14.78 7.01
C SER A 95 7.78 -13.58 7.95
N THR A 96 8.95 -12.98 8.03
CA THR A 96 9.21 -11.85 8.91
C THR A 96 8.77 -10.52 8.31
N HIS A 97 8.79 -10.44 6.98
CA HIS A 97 8.49 -9.21 6.24
C HIS A 97 7.59 -9.48 5.04
N VAL A 98 6.94 -8.39 4.60
CA VAL A 98 6.24 -8.31 3.33
C VAL A 98 6.90 -7.22 2.49
N VAL A 99 7.25 -7.55 1.27
CA VAL A 99 7.77 -6.61 0.28
C VAL A 99 6.77 -6.50 -0.86
N VAL A 100 6.25 -5.28 -1.07
CA VAL A 100 5.38 -4.98 -2.21
C VAL A 100 6.22 -4.32 -3.29
N VAL A 101 6.16 -4.86 -4.49
CA VAL A 101 6.86 -4.38 -5.69
C VAL A 101 5.83 -3.80 -6.64
N LEU A 102 5.95 -2.52 -6.98
CA LEU A 102 5.10 -1.85 -7.95
C LEU A 102 5.92 -1.37 -9.14
N GLY A 103 5.38 -1.49 -10.33
CA GLY A 103 6.03 -1.04 -11.56
C GLY A 103 5.05 -0.90 -12.72
N ARG A 104 5.51 -0.25 -13.78
CA ARG A 104 4.67 -0.03 -14.98
C ARG A 104 5.41 -0.37 -16.27
N PRO A 105 5.57 -1.66 -16.59
CA PRO A 105 5.30 -2.86 -15.79
C PRO A 105 6.44 -3.24 -14.84
N VAL A 106 6.22 -4.24 -13.98
CA VAL A 106 7.33 -4.95 -13.32
C VAL A 106 7.99 -5.83 -14.35
N THR A 107 9.23 -5.50 -14.74
CA THR A 107 9.98 -6.28 -15.73
C THR A 107 10.69 -7.46 -15.09
N ALA A 108 10.97 -8.52 -15.87
CA ALA A 108 11.75 -9.65 -15.40
C ALA A 108 13.17 -9.23 -14.92
N ARG A 109 13.78 -8.24 -15.59
CA ARG A 109 15.07 -7.68 -15.17
C ARG A 109 14.98 -6.99 -13.82
N GLY A 110 14.00 -6.09 -13.66
CA GLY A 110 13.80 -5.37 -12.38
C GLY A 110 13.51 -6.34 -11.24
N PHE A 111 12.63 -7.32 -11.47
CA PHE A 111 12.34 -8.34 -10.47
C PHE A 111 13.56 -9.21 -10.11
N ALA A 112 14.38 -9.58 -11.11
CA ALA A 112 15.62 -10.34 -10.87
C ALA A 112 16.62 -9.56 -9.99
N GLU A 113 16.72 -8.24 -10.16
CA GLU A 113 17.54 -7.39 -9.27
C GLU A 113 17.00 -7.37 -7.84
N VAL A 114 15.66 -7.26 -7.66
CA VAL A 114 15.02 -7.34 -6.34
C VAL A 114 15.32 -8.68 -5.67
N ALA A 115 15.11 -9.79 -6.39
CA ALA A 115 15.38 -11.12 -5.86
C ALA A 115 16.87 -11.31 -5.50
N ARG A 116 17.79 -10.77 -6.31
CA ARG A 116 19.23 -10.82 -6.03
C ARG A 116 19.60 -9.98 -4.82
N GLY A 117 19.02 -8.80 -4.65
CA GLY A 117 19.22 -7.94 -3.48
C GLY A 117 18.79 -8.65 -2.21
N LEU A 118 17.59 -9.25 -2.19
CA LEU A 118 17.10 -10.04 -1.06
C LEU A 118 18.03 -11.22 -0.74
N ALA A 119 18.43 -12.00 -1.75
CA ALA A 119 19.36 -13.11 -1.55
C ALA A 119 20.72 -12.63 -1.01
N GLY A 120 21.20 -11.46 -1.43
CA GLY A 120 22.47 -10.87 -0.98
C GLY A 120 22.53 -10.55 0.52
N ILE A 121 21.38 -10.29 1.15
CA ILE A 121 21.24 -10.08 2.59
C ILE A 121 20.76 -11.32 3.34
N GLY A 122 20.74 -12.48 2.68
CA GLY A 122 20.30 -13.74 3.28
C GLY A 122 18.80 -13.85 3.47
N ALA A 123 18.01 -13.03 2.80
CA ALA A 123 16.55 -13.11 2.83
C ALA A 123 16.03 -14.13 1.82
N ASN A 124 15.05 -14.95 2.23
CA ASN A 124 14.37 -15.90 1.35
C ASN A 124 13.00 -15.35 0.94
N ILE A 125 12.59 -15.58 -0.29
CA ILE A 125 11.24 -15.30 -0.77
C ILE A 125 10.40 -16.56 -0.55
N ASP A 126 9.48 -16.49 0.41
CA ASP A 126 8.66 -17.63 0.83
C ASP A 126 7.43 -17.81 -0.06
N SER A 127 6.81 -16.70 -0.48
CA SER A 127 5.71 -16.71 -1.42
C SER A 127 5.62 -15.40 -2.21
N ILE A 128 5.02 -15.46 -3.40
CA ILE A 128 4.75 -14.31 -4.26
C ILE A 128 3.31 -14.39 -4.73
N ARG A 129 2.57 -13.28 -4.59
CA ARG A 129 1.23 -13.16 -5.18
C ARG A 129 1.08 -11.87 -5.97
N SER A 130 0.25 -11.89 -7.00
CA SER A 130 -0.15 -10.67 -7.70
C SER A 130 -1.17 -9.90 -6.87
N VAL A 131 -0.97 -8.60 -6.68
CA VAL A 131 -1.93 -7.70 -6.02
C VAL A 131 -2.60 -6.75 -6.99
N ALA A 132 -1.94 -6.44 -8.11
CA ALA A 132 -2.51 -5.58 -9.14
C ALA A 132 -1.96 -5.91 -10.53
N ASP A 133 -2.82 -5.78 -11.55
CA ASP A 133 -2.48 -5.82 -12.96
C ASP A 133 -2.69 -4.45 -13.63
N TYR A 134 -3.36 -3.54 -12.94
CA TYR A 134 -3.71 -2.18 -13.36
C TYR A 134 -3.95 -1.28 -12.12
N PRO A 135 -3.65 0.03 -12.16
CA PRO A 135 -2.95 0.82 -13.20
C PRO A 135 -1.44 0.57 -13.24
N VAL A 136 -0.92 -0.12 -12.25
CA VAL A 136 0.46 -0.61 -12.13
C VAL A 136 0.43 -2.13 -11.96
N THR A 137 1.50 -2.79 -12.35
CA THR A 137 1.72 -4.18 -11.94
C THR A 137 2.19 -4.19 -10.51
N GLY A 138 1.51 -4.94 -9.64
CA GLY A 138 1.83 -5.08 -8.24
C GLY A 138 2.06 -6.53 -7.86
N LEU A 139 3.17 -6.80 -7.20
CA LEU A 139 3.52 -8.11 -6.63
C LEU A 139 3.76 -7.95 -5.13
N GLU A 140 3.20 -8.84 -4.34
CA GLU A 140 3.46 -8.92 -2.91
C GLU A 140 4.26 -10.18 -2.63
N MET A 141 5.40 -10.01 -1.96
CA MET A 141 6.29 -11.08 -1.57
C MET A 141 6.31 -11.21 -0.06
N TYR A 142 6.10 -12.40 0.45
CA TYR A 142 6.41 -12.74 1.82
C TYR A 142 7.86 -13.20 1.89
N VAL A 143 8.61 -12.64 2.84
CA VAL A 143 10.05 -12.80 2.93
C VAL A 143 10.44 -13.15 4.35
N SER A 144 11.33 -14.12 4.51
CA SER A 144 11.96 -14.46 5.80
C SER A 144 13.42 -14.05 5.79
N VAL A 145 13.85 -13.44 6.89
CA VAL A 145 15.27 -13.16 7.19
C VAL A 145 15.71 -14.01 8.38
N ALA A 146 16.95 -14.48 8.35
CA ALA A 146 17.47 -15.38 9.37
C ALA A 146 17.61 -14.71 10.75
N ASP A 147 17.82 -13.40 10.78
CA ASP A 147 17.97 -12.59 11.99
C ASP A 147 16.86 -11.56 12.08
N ASP A 148 15.88 -11.78 12.96
CA ASP A 148 14.72 -10.89 13.17
C ASP A 148 15.03 -9.81 14.20
N THR A 149 16.10 -9.05 13.97
CA THR A 149 16.50 -7.91 14.79
C THR A 149 16.13 -6.58 14.14
N GLU A 150 16.01 -5.52 14.94
CA GLU A 150 15.83 -4.15 14.41
C GLU A 150 16.95 -3.74 13.46
N LYS A 151 18.15 -4.27 13.64
CA LYS A 151 19.28 -4.00 12.74
C LYS A 151 19.09 -4.67 11.38
N ALA A 152 18.61 -5.90 11.36
CA ALA A 152 18.31 -6.63 10.12
C ALA A 152 17.14 -5.97 9.37
N ASP A 153 16.11 -5.50 10.09
CA ASP A 153 15.01 -4.72 9.54
C ASP A 153 15.50 -3.42 8.88
N ALA A 154 16.33 -2.65 9.57
CA ALA A 154 16.90 -1.42 9.03
C ALA A 154 17.80 -1.68 7.79
N GLN A 155 18.57 -2.78 7.83
CA GLN A 155 19.39 -3.19 6.68
C GLN A 155 18.53 -3.58 5.47
N LEU A 156 17.49 -4.38 5.68
CA LEU A 156 16.57 -4.78 4.62
C LEU A 156 15.91 -3.54 3.96
N ARG A 157 15.42 -2.60 4.76
CA ARG A 157 14.82 -1.35 4.25
C ARG A 157 15.82 -0.53 3.46
N SER A 158 17.04 -0.34 3.97
CA SER A 158 18.09 0.44 3.29
C SER A 158 18.49 -0.19 1.96
N GLU A 159 18.74 -1.50 1.93
CA GLU A 159 19.12 -2.21 0.69
C GLU A 159 18.01 -2.13 -0.37
N LEU A 160 16.75 -2.31 0.04
CA LEU A 160 15.63 -2.23 -0.90
C LEU A 160 15.35 -0.80 -1.38
N ALA A 161 15.58 0.22 -0.55
CA ALA A 161 15.48 1.61 -0.96
C ALA A 161 16.55 1.97 -2.01
N ASP A 162 17.80 1.57 -1.77
CA ASP A 162 18.89 1.75 -2.73
C ASP A 162 18.64 1.02 -4.05
N LEU A 163 18.02 -0.14 -3.96
CA LEU A 163 17.68 -0.95 -5.12
C LEU A 163 16.53 -0.32 -5.92
N ALA A 164 15.47 0.13 -5.25
CA ALA A 164 14.34 0.81 -5.88
C ALA A 164 14.80 1.98 -6.76
N ALA A 165 15.76 2.77 -6.25
CA ALA A 165 16.34 3.89 -7.00
C ALA A 165 17.08 3.46 -8.28
N LYS A 166 17.59 2.21 -8.34
CA LYS A 166 18.37 1.68 -9.49
C LYS A 166 17.50 0.99 -10.55
N VAL A 167 16.37 0.40 -10.14
CA VAL A 167 15.59 -0.49 -11.02
C VAL A 167 14.28 0.11 -11.51
N GLU A 168 14.01 1.37 -11.19
CA GLU A 168 12.78 2.08 -11.56
C GLU A 168 11.49 1.34 -11.10
N LEU A 169 11.56 0.71 -9.94
CA LEU A 169 10.44 0.06 -9.27
C LEU A 169 10.18 0.74 -7.93
N ASP A 170 8.94 0.80 -7.51
CA ASP A 170 8.60 1.21 -6.16
C ASP A 170 8.58 -0.03 -5.26
N LEU A 171 9.26 0.05 -4.13
CA LEU A 171 9.37 -1.03 -3.15
C LEU A 171 8.85 -0.54 -1.80
N ALA A 172 7.87 -1.27 -1.25
CA ALA A 172 7.37 -1.05 0.10
C ALA A 172 7.76 -2.23 0.98
N VAL A 173 8.26 -1.96 2.18
CA VAL A 173 8.69 -2.99 3.13
C VAL A 173 7.97 -2.80 4.44
N GLU A 174 7.26 -3.81 4.88
CA GLU A 174 6.60 -3.86 6.19
C GLU A 174 6.95 -5.16 6.92
N ARG A 175 6.88 -5.12 8.25
CA ARG A 175 6.88 -6.36 9.03
C ARG A 175 5.62 -7.16 8.74
N ALA A 176 5.77 -8.47 8.58
CA ALA A 176 4.65 -9.39 8.44
C ALA A 176 3.86 -9.51 9.76
N GLY A 177 2.66 -10.06 9.70
CA GLY A 177 1.85 -10.34 10.87
C GLY A 177 0.67 -9.42 11.09
N ILE A 178 0.14 -9.42 12.30
CA ILE A 178 -1.13 -8.73 12.64
C ILE A 178 -0.97 -7.22 12.57
N ALA A 179 0.18 -6.66 12.93
CA ALA A 179 0.44 -5.22 12.95
C ALA A 179 0.22 -4.57 11.57
N ARG A 180 0.59 -5.26 10.48
CA ARG A 180 0.35 -4.80 9.11
C ARG A 180 -1.15 -4.62 8.82
N ARG A 181 -1.98 -5.53 9.33
CA ARG A 181 -3.44 -5.54 9.14
C ARG A 181 -4.18 -4.64 10.13
N ALA A 182 -3.47 -4.07 11.09
CA ALA A 182 -4.06 -3.26 12.15
C ALA A 182 -4.24 -1.79 11.77
N LYS A 183 -3.83 -1.35 10.59
CA LYS A 183 -4.02 0.04 10.11
C LYS A 183 -5.51 0.40 10.14
N ARG A 184 -5.83 1.60 10.64
CA ARG A 184 -7.21 2.06 10.85
C ARG A 184 -7.47 3.51 10.48
N LEU A 185 -6.42 4.32 10.34
CA LEU A 185 -6.54 5.73 10.00
C LEU A 185 -5.58 6.07 8.87
N VAL A 186 -6.07 6.82 7.88
CA VAL A 186 -5.24 7.34 6.79
C VAL A 186 -5.43 8.85 6.70
N VAL A 187 -4.31 9.57 6.70
CA VAL A 187 -4.25 11.01 6.48
C VAL A 187 -3.58 11.27 5.14
N PHE A 188 -4.22 12.06 4.31
CA PHE A 188 -3.66 12.53 3.05
C PHE A 188 -3.28 14.00 3.15
N ASP A 189 -2.17 14.40 2.52
CA ASP A 189 -2.03 15.77 2.06
C ASP A 189 -3.00 16.02 0.91
N VAL A 190 -3.28 17.27 0.61
CA VAL A 190 -4.23 17.66 -0.44
C VAL A 190 -3.51 18.04 -1.72
N ASP A 191 -2.73 19.12 -1.69
CA ASP A 191 -2.05 19.67 -2.85
C ASP A 191 -1.05 18.65 -3.43
N SER A 192 -1.10 18.40 -4.72
CA SER A 192 -0.23 17.43 -5.43
C SER A 192 -0.30 15.98 -4.91
N THR A 193 -1.18 15.68 -3.94
CA THR A 193 -1.40 14.34 -3.39
C THR A 193 -2.83 13.86 -3.66
N LEU A 194 -3.86 14.42 -3.01
CA LEU A 194 -5.26 14.05 -3.22
C LEU A 194 -5.85 14.72 -4.47
N ILE A 195 -5.37 15.91 -4.79
CA ILE A 195 -5.70 16.68 -5.99
C ILE A 195 -4.48 16.90 -6.88
N GLN A 196 -4.73 17.20 -8.15
CA GLN A 196 -3.70 17.64 -9.09
C GLN A 196 -3.48 19.15 -8.95
N GLY A 197 -2.21 19.56 -8.72
CA GLY A 197 -1.82 20.97 -8.61
C GLY A 197 -1.93 21.54 -7.20
N GLU A 198 -1.79 22.85 -7.11
CA GLU A 198 -1.66 23.64 -5.88
C GLU A 198 -2.78 24.66 -5.77
N VAL A 199 -3.59 24.59 -4.72
CA VAL A 199 -4.73 25.49 -4.49
C VAL A 199 -4.33 26.97 -4.51
N ILE A 200 -3.18 27.29 -3.89
CA ILE A 200 -2.73 28.69 -3.81
C ILE A 200 -2.31 29.26 -5.16
N GLU A 201 -1.82 28.43 -6.09
CA GLU A 201 -1.49 28.88 -7.45
C GLU A 201 -2.79 29.12 -8.26
N MET A 202 -3.81 28.28 -8.08
CA MET A 202 -5.12 28.49 -8.68
C MET A 202 -5.75 29.80 -8.22
N LEU A 203 -5.71 30.11 -6.93
CA LEU A 203 -6.16 31.42 -6.39
C LEU A 203 -5.32 32.57 -6.95
N GLY A 204 -4.03 32.37 -7.06
CA GLY A 204 -3.07 33.35 -7.65
C GLY A 204 -3.42 33.72 -9.09
N ALA A 205 -3.90 32.76 -9.87
CA ALA A 205 -4.35 33.00 -11.26
C ALA A 205 -5.56 33.96 -11.28
N TYR A 206 -6.54 33.79 -10.39
CA TYR A 206 -7.67 34.71 -10.23
C TYR A 206 -7.23 36.12 -9.77
N ALA A 207 -6.18 36.22 -8.96
CA ALA A 207 -5.60 37.49 -8.51
C ALA A 207 -4.69 38.16 -9.56
N GLY A 208 -4.35 37.45 -10.64
CA GLY A 208 -3.35 37.92 -11.61
C GLY A 208 -1.90 37.90 -11.08
N ASN A 209 -1.66 37.19 -9.97
CA ASN A 209 -0.37 37.13 -9.24
C ASN A 209 0.28 35.75 -9.29
N GLU A 210 -0.13 34.86 -10.20
CA GLU A 210 0.36 33.47 -10.29
C GLU A 210 1.90 33.42 -10.39
N ALA A 211 2.52 34.26 -11.23
CA ALA A 211 3.96 34.27 -11.41
C ALA A 211 4.71 34.64 -10.12
N GLN A 212 4.20 35.62 -9.35
CA GLN A 212 4.81 36.04 -8.08
C GLN A 212 4.64 34.96 -7.00
N ILE A 213 3.50 34.30 -6.94
CA ILE A 213 3.24 33.18 -6.03
C ILE A 213 4.20 32.03 -6.32
N ARG A 214 4.40 31.70 -7.58
CA ARG A 214 5.36 30.66 -8.00
C ARG A 214 6.81 31.02 -7.61
N GLU A 215 7.24 32.27 -7.81
CA GLU A 215 8.56 32.76 -7.40
C GLU A 215 8.79 32.61 -5.89
N ILE A 216 7.78 32.96 -5.06
CA ILE A 216 7.85 32.79 -3.60
C ILE A 216 7.93 31.31 -3.23
N THR A 217 7.18 30.46 -3.90
CA THR A 217 7.22 29.01 -3.70
C THR A 217 8.60 28.44 -4.01
N GLU A 218 9.21 28.87 -5.13
CA GLU A 218 10.57 28.45 -5.51
C GLU A 218 11.62 28.94 -4.50
N ALA A 219 11.50 30.17 -3.99
CA ALA A 219 12.38 30.71 -2.95
C ALA A 219 12.28 29.87 -1.65
N ALA A 220 11.06 29.46 -1.25
CA ALA A 220 10.88 28.57 -0.12
C ALA A 220 11.51 27.19 -0.36
N MET A 221 11.38 26.65 -1.57
CA MET A 221 12.01 25.37 -1.96
C MET A 221 13.56 25.44 -1.93
N ARG A 222 14.14 26.61 -2.20
CA ARG A 222 15.58 26.83 -2.05
C ARG A 222 16.04 27.07 -0.61
N GLY A 223 15.10 27.08 0.35
CA GLY A 223 15.38 27.32 1.77
C GLY A 223 15.61 28.79 2.15
N GLU A 224 15.26 29.74 1.26
CA GLU A 224 15.38 31.19 1.50
C GLU A 224 14.25 31.72 2.41
N LEU A 225 13.13 30.99 2.48
CA LEU A 225 11.96 31.27 3.32
C LEU A 225 11.55 29.99 4.04
N ASN A 226 11.09 30.13 5.28
CA ASN A 226 10.36 29.03 5.91
C ASN A 226 8.92 28.93 5.38
N PHE A 227 8.24 27.83 5.70
CA PHE A 227 6.87 27.57 5.22
C PHE A 227 5.89 28.69 5.59
N SER A 228 5.86 29.09 6.85
CA SER A 228 4.94 30.12 7.34
C SER A 228 5.17 31.48 6.71
N GLU A 229 6.44 31.90 6.55
CA GLU A 229 6.79 33.12 5.85
C GLU A 229 6.35 33.09 4.39
N SER A 230 6.60 31.97 3.72
CA SER A 230 6.18 31.76 2.33
C SER A 230 4.65 31.80 2.20
N LEU A 231 3.93 31.13 3.09
CA LEU A 231 2.46 31.12 3.09
C LEU A 231 1.91 32.54 3.26
N ILE A 232 2.37 33.27 4.28
CA ILE A 232 1.91 34.65 4.57
C ILE A 232 2.15 35.57 3.35
N LYS A 233 3.34 35.50 2.73
CA LYS A 233 3.64 36.31 1.54
C LYS A 233 2.75 35.98 0.35
N ARG A 234 2.48 34.69 0.12
CA ARG A 234 1.61 34.24 -0.99
C ARG A 234 0.17 34.65 -0.75
N VAL A 235 -0.34 34.49 0.49
CA VAL A 235 -1.70 34.87 0.86
C VAL A 235 -1.90 36.39 0.76
N ALA A 236 -0.90 37.20 1.11
CA ALA A 236 -0.97 38.66 0.95
C ALA A 236 -1.24 39.08 -0.51
N LEU A 237 -0.78 38.30 -1.50
CA LEU A 237 -1.04 38.56 -2.91
C LEU A 237 -2.48 38.27 -3.34
N LEU A 238 -3.29 37.69 -2.47
CA LEU A 238 -4.73 37.41 -2.69
C LEU A 238 -5.64 38.52 -2.13
N GLU A 239 -5.09 39.58 -1.54
CA GLU A 239 -5.86 40.70 -0.97
C GLU A 239 -6.83 41.28 -1.99
N GLY A 240 -8.06 41.50 -1.57
CA GLY A 240 -9.12 42.09 -2.40
C GLY A 240 -9.88 41.11 -3.31
N LEU A 241 -9.44 39.84 -3.43
CA LEU A 241 -10.20 38.84 -4.17
C LEU A 241 -11.59 38.65 -3.55
N PRO A 242 -12.66 38.57 -4.37
CA PRO A 242 -13.98 38.18 -3.89
C PRO A 242 -13.96 36.79 -3.27
N ALA A 243 -14.60 36.61 -2.12
CA ALA A 243 -14.70 35.29 -1.47
C ALA A 243 -15.40 34.22 -2.34
N SER A 244 -16.23 34.62 -3.32
CA SER A 244 -16.84 33.70 -4.29
C SER A 244 -15.82 32.91 -5.10
N VAL A 245 -14.61 33.44 -5.32
CA VAL A 245 -13.51 32.76 -6.01
C VAL A 245 -13.09 31.47 -5.30
N LEU A 246 -13.21 31.42 -3.98
CA LEU A 246 -12.91 30.20 -3.21
C LEU A 246 -13.80 29.03 -3.68
N LYS A 247 -15.08 29.30 -3.94
CA LYS A 247 -16.02 28.33 -4.46
C LYS A 247 -15.66 27.93 -5.88
N ASP A 248 -15.34 28.90 -6.74
CA ASP A 248 -14.98 28.63 -8.14
C ASP A 248 -13.74 27.71 -8.22
N VAL A 249 -12.73 27.96 -7.36
CA VAL A 249 -11.55 27.10 -7.25
C VAL A 249 -11.93 25.72 -6.72
N ALA A 250 -12.74 25.64 -5.65
CA ALA A 250 -13.18 24.37 -5.08
C ALA A 250 -13.92 23.50 -6.11
N ASP A 251 -14.79 24.11 -6.94
CA ASP A 251 -15.55 23.43 -7.99
C ASP A 251 -14.65 23.01 -9.18
N SER A 252 -13.46 23.61 -9.33
CA SER A 252 -12.50 23.30 -10.42
C SER A 252 -11.43 22.29 -10.03
N LEU A 253 -11.40 21.82 -8.78
CA LEU A 253 -10.38 20.87 -8.32
C LEU A 253 -10.46 19.54 -9.08
N GLU A 254 -9.34 19.09 -9.58
CA GLU A 254 -9.21 17.78 -10.20
C GLU A 254 -8.57 16.79 -9.23
N LEU A 255 -9.28 15.69 -8.96
CA LEU A 255 -8.74 14.63 -8.12
C LEU A 255 -7.56 13.93 -8.80
N THR A 256 -6.58 13.54 -8.01
CA THR A 256 -5.54 12.61 -8.45
C THR A 256 -6.18 11.29 -8.92
N PRO A 257 -5.75 10.72 -10.06
CA PRO A 257 -6.26 9.44 -10.51
C PRO A 257 -6.22 8.38 -9.41
N GLY A 258 -7.32 7.67 -9.19
CA GLY A 258 -7.45 6.68 -8.13
C GLY A 258 -7.83 7.24 -6.74
N ALA A 259 -7.83 8.55 -6.51
CA ALA A 259 -8.13 9.14 -5.20
C ALA A 259 -9.51 8.72 -4.65
N ARG A 260 -10.56 8.85 -5.47
CA ARG A 260 -11.92 8.44 -5.08
C ARG A 260 -12.02 6.94 -4.77
N THR A 261 -11.38 6.12 -5.59
CA THR A 261 -11.31 4.67 -5.38
C THR A 261 -10.59 4.33 -4.08
N THR A 262 -9.47 5.01 -3.80
CA THR A 262 -8.69 4.82 -2.58
C THR A 262 -9.51 5.13 -1.34
N VAL A 263 -10.09 6.33 -1.25
CA VAL A 263 -10.87 6.74 -0.09
C VAL A 263 -12.09 5.84 0.09
N ARG A 264 -12.85 5.57 -0.97
CA ARG A 264 -14.02 4.69 -0.93
C ARG A 264 -13.67 3.29 -0.43
N THR A 265 -12.59 2.70 -0.93
CA THR A 265 -12.15 1.36 -0.52
C THR A 265 -11.72 1.33 0.94
N LEU A 266 -10.92 2.30 1.38
CA LEU A 266 -10.51 2.43 2.77
C LEU A 266 -11.72 2.61 3.71
N LYS A 267 -12.69 3.43 3.32
CA LYS A 267 -13.93 3.61 4.09
C LYS A 267 -14.74 2.31 4.21
N ARG A 268 -14.85 1.52 3.12
CA ARG A 268 -15.49 0.19 3.16
C ARG A 268 -14.78 -0.76 4.14
N MET A 269 -13.47 -0.65 4.26
CA MET A 269 -12.66 -1.42 5.20
C MET A 269 -12.76 -0.91 6.64
N GLY A 270 -13.49 0.18 6.89
CA GLY A 270 -13.67 0.77 8.21
C GLY A 270 -12.57 1.72 8.65
N PHE A 271 -11.72 2.16 7.74
CA PHE A 271 -10.72 3.19 8.04
C PHE A 271 -11.38 4.55 8.31
N ARG A 272 -10.76 5.31 9.21
CA ARG A 272 -10.94 6.76 9.28
C ARG A 272 -10.04 7.41 8.24
N CYS A 273 -10.62 8.23 7.38
CA CYS A 273 -9.90 8.89 6.29
C CYS A 273 -10.07 10.40 6.42
N GLY A 274 -8.98 11.13 6.36
CA GLY A 274 -9.02 12.57 6.40
C GLY A 274 -7.86 13.26 5.72
N VAL A 275 -7.86 14.57 5.75
CA VAL A 275 -6.85 15.41 5.11
C VAL A 275 -6.23 16.38 6.11
N VAL A 276 -4.93 16.63 5.90
CA VAL A 276 -4.18 17.68 6.61
C VAL A 276 -3.35 18.44 5.58
N SER A 277 -3.67 19.70 5.36
CA SER A 277 -3.14 20.50 4.26
C SER A 277 -2.58 21.84 4.73
N GLY A 278 -1.53 22.29 4.04
CA GLY A 278 -1.07 23.68 4.07
C GLY A 278 -1.94 24.63 3.24
N GLY A 279 -2.95 24.13 2.54
CA GLY A 279 -3.96 24.89 1.79
C GLY A 279 -5.06 25.49 2.69
N PHE A 280 -6.27 25.67 2.15
CA PHE A 280 -7.32 26.45 2.81
C PHE A 280 -8.59 25.65 3.04
N LEU A 281 -9.05 25.65 4.30
CA LEU A 281 -10.17 24.84 4.77
C LEU A 281 -11.44 25.07 3.95
N THR A 282 -11.81 26.31 3.66
CA THR A 282 -13.00 26.66 2.88
C THR A 282 -13.05 25.99 1.49
N ILE A 283 -11.89 25.73 0.88
CA ILE A 283 -11.81 25.03 -0.41
C ILE A 283 -11.84 23.52 -0.19
N ILE A 284 -11.16 23.05 0.86
CA ILE A 284 -11.04 21.62 1.19
C ILE A 284 -12.37 21.03 1.67
N ASP A 285 -13.25 21.83 2.30
CA ASP A 285 -14.56 21.37 2.79
C ASP A 285 -15.40 20.70 1.70
N ASN A 286 -15.32 21.17 0.46
CA ASN A 286 -15.99 20.51 -0.68
C ASN A 286 -15.43 19.10 -0.95
N LEU A 287 -14.12 18.89 -0.80
CA LEU A 287 -13.49 17.57 -0.94
C LEU A 287 -13.89 16.64 0.21
N VAL A 288 -13.99 17.19 1.42
CA VAL A 288 -14.42 16.43 2.61
C VAL A 288 -15.81 15.86 2.39
N GLU A 289 -16.73 16.71 1.90
CA GLU A 289 -18.11 16.30 1.63
C GLU A 289 -18.18 15.30 0.44
N ASP A 290 -17.52 15.63 -0.68
CA ASP A 290 -17.55 14.83 -1.92
C ASP A 290 -16.95 13.43 -1.74
N LEU A 291 -15.87 13.30 -0.98
CA LEU A 291 -15.19 12.04 -0.73
C LEU A 291 -15.67 11.32 0.55
N GLY A 292 -16.51 11.97 1.36
CA GLY A 292 -16.98 11.44 2.63
C GLY A 292 -15.87 11.25 3.67
N LEU A 293 -14.94 12.21 3.74
CA LEU A 293 -13.84 12.18 4.69
C LEU A 293 -14.34 12.42 6.12
N ASP A 294 -13.65 11.86 7.10
CA ASP A 294 -14.06 11.91 8.50
C ASP A 294 -13.56 13.18 9.20
N PHE A 295 -12.46 13.77 8.73
CA PHE A 295 -11.84 14.95 9.33
C PHE A 295 -11.00 15.74 8.33
N ALA A 296 -10.77 17.02 8.64
CA ALA A 296 -9.84 17.88 7.91
C ALA A 296 -9.15 18.86 8.84
N ALA A 297 -7.91 19.24 8.50
CA ALA A 297 -7.21 20.36 9.08
C ALA A 297 -6.46 21.12 7.98
N ALA A 298 -6.65 22.43 7.93
CA ALA A 298 -6.00 23.32 6.98
C ALA A 298 -6.00 24.75 7.51
N ASN A 299 -5.34 25.67 6.80
CA ASN A 299 -5.33 27.08 7.16
C ASN A 299 -6.67 27.76 6.84
N GLU A 300 -6.97 28.85 7.54
CA GLU A 300 -8.14 29.66 7.30
C GLU A 300 -7.75 31.01 6.73
N LEU A 301 -8.49 31.48 5.71
CA LEU A 301 -8.33 32.82 5.13
C LEU A 301 -9.26 33.80 5.82
N GLU A 302 -8.74 34.98 6.16
CA GLU A 302 -9.57 36.06 6.70
C GLU A 302 -10.41 36.70 5.60
N ILE A 303 -11.72 36.76 5.81
CA ILE A 303 -12.69 37.35 4.90
C ILE A 303 -13.41 38.52 5.63
N VAL A 304 -13.36 39.70 5.03
CA VAL A 304 -14.09 40.87 5.52
C VAL A 304 -14.87 41.48 4.36
N ASP A 305 -16.13 41.79 4.58
CA ASP A 305 -17.05 42.37 3.57
C ASP A 305 -17.05 41.56 2.22
N GLY A 306 -16.99 40.24 2.32
CA GLY A 306 -17.01 39.33 1.14
C GLY A 306 -15.75 39.31 0.32
N LYS A 307 -14.62 39.81 0.84
CA LYS A 307 -13.31 39.81 0.19
C LYS A 307 -12.24 39.24 1.10
N LEU A 308 -11.24 38.63 0.49
CA LEU A 308 -10.02 38.20 1.17
C LEU A 308 -9.23 39.44 1.63
N THR A 309 -8.73 39.39 2.86
CA THR A 309 -7.88 40.47 3.41
C THR A 309 -6.39 40.29 3.13
N GLY A 310 -6.00 39.16 2.54
CA GLY A 310 -4.61 38.78 2.36
C GLY A 310 -3.96 38.24 3.64
N ARG A 311 -4.75 37.79 4.63
CA ARG A 311 -4.25 37.24 5.90
C ARG A 311 -4.77 35.83 6.17
N VAL A 312 -3.97 35.07 6.90
CA VAL A 312 -4.34 33.79 7.50
C VAL A 312 -4.78 34.03 8.93
N VAL A 313 -5.83 33.37 9.39
CA VAL A 313 -6.30 33.39 10.78
C VAL A 313 -6.03 32.07 11.48
N GLY A 314 -5.85 32.13 12.81
CA GLY A 314 -5.57 30.95 13.62
C GLY A 314 -4.10 30.48 13.53
N GLU A 315 -3.88 29.25 13.98
CA GLU A 315 -2.56 28.60 13.91
C GLU A 315 -2.30 28.11 12.48
N ILE A 316 -1.09 28.38 11.99
CA ILE A 316 -0.70 27.93 10.65
C ILE A 316 -0.41 26.41 10.69
N VAL A 317 -1.05 25.68 9.80
CA VAL A 317 -0.77 24.26 9.55
C VAL A 317 0.47 24.17 8.67
N ASP A 318 1.62 24.25 9.29
CA ASP A 318 2.92 24.05 8.70
C ASP A 318 3.38 22.58 8.84
N ARG A 319 4.64 22.29 8.59
CA ARG A 319 5.24 20.98 8.70
C ARG A 319 4.99 20.33 10.08
N ALA A 320 5.26 21.04 11.17
CA ALA A 320 5.01 20.55 12.53
C ALA A 320 3.50 20.49 12.83
N GLY A 321 2.74 21.47 12.35
CA GLY A 321 1.29 21.50 12.45
C GLY A 321 0.61 20.30 11.81
N LYS A 322 1.14 19.79 10.67
CA LYS A 322 0.64 18.56 10.04
C LYS A 322 0.79 17.34 10.95
N ALA A 323 1.97 17.16 11.56
CA ALA A 323 2.22 16.07 12.51
C ALA A 323 1.30 16.18 13.75
N THR A 324 1.15 17.39 14.29
CA THR A 324 0.27 17.66 15.43
C THR A 324 -1.20 17.36 15.08
N ALA A 325 -1.65 17.70 13.89
CA ALA A 325 -3.01 17.41 13.43
C ALA A 325 -3.25 15.90 13.33
N LEU A 326 -2.31 15.13 12.75
CA LEU A 326 -2.39 13.66 12.70
C LEU A 326 -2.50 13.08 14.12
N GLN A 327 -1.62 13.49 15.04
CA GLN A 327 -1.61 13.02 16.43
C GLN A 327 -2.92 13.33 17.12
N ARG A 328 -3.49 14.53 16.91
CA ARG A 328 -4.77 14.94 17.47
C ARG A 328 -5.91 14.06 16.96
N PHE A 329 -6.01 13.82 15.65
CA PHE A 329 -7.06 12.98 15.09
C PHE A 329 -6.90 11.52 15.49
N ALA A 330 -5.68 11.01 15.54
CA ALA A 330 -5.41 9.66 16.05
C ALA A 330 -5.92 9.49 17.49
N ALA A 331 -5.64 10.48 18.36
CA ALA A 331 -6.12 10.49 19.73
C ALA A 331 -7.66 10.64 19.82
N GLU A 332 -8.27 11.49 18.99
CA GLU A 332 -9.73 11.68 18.94
C GLU A 332 -10.48 10.39 18.58
N TYR A 333 -9.94 9.62 17.64
CA TYR A 333 -10.50 8.31 17.24
C TYR A 333 -9.96 7.13 18.06
N GLU A 334 -9.16 7.38 19.09
CA GLU A 334 -8.56 6.35 19.94
C GLU A 334 -7.75 5.31 19.13
N ILE A 335 -7.05 5.77 18.07
CA ILE A 335 -6.22 4.94 17.18
C ILE A 335 -4.75 5.20 17.50
N PRO A 336 -3.97 4.15 17.85
CA PRO A 336 -2.52 4.29 18.04
C PRO A 336 -1.82 4.78 16.76
N LEU A 337 -0.74 5.55 16.91
CA LEU A 337 0.01 6.11 15.77
C LEU A 337 0.57 5.01 14.85
N GLU A 338 0.95 3.86 15.40
CA GLU A 338 1.42 2.69 14.65
C GLU A 338 0.34 2.13 13.70
N GLN A 339 -0.93 2.46 13.95
CA GLN A 339 -2.07 2.09 13.08
C GLN A 339 -2.48 3.21 12.12
N CYS A 340 -1.73 4.31 12.09
CA CYS A 340 -1.95 5.43 11.19
C CYS A 340 -1.06 5.32 9.95
N VAL A 341 -1.59 5.74 8.81
CA VAL A 341 -0.89 5.90 7.54
C VAL A 341 -0.93 7.37 7.16
N ALA A 342 0.19 7.93 6.76
CA ALA A 342 0.27 9.29 6.23
C ALA A 342 0.77 9.25 4.79
N VAL A 343 0.11 10.01 3.90
CA VAL A 343 0.42 10.08 2.47
C VAL A 343 0.65 11.53 2.09
N GLY A 344 1.78 11.84 1.47
CA GLY A 344 2.13 13.20 1.04
C GLY A 344 3.21 13.22 -0.03
N ASP A 345 3.48 14.41 -0.62
CA ASP A 345 4.42 14.57 -1.73
C ASP A 345 5.59 15.50 -1.42
N GLY A 346 5.47 16.34 -0.39
CA GLY A 346 6.37 17.47 -0.14
C GLY A 346 7.20 17.39 1.14
N ALA A 347 8.19 18.27 1.26
CA ALA A 347 9.01 18.41 2.46
C ALA A 347 8.21 18.85 3.70
N ASN A 348 7.05 19.48 3.49
CA ASN A 348 6.09 19.84 4.52
C ASN A 348 5.36 18.64 5.14
N ASP A 349 5.48 17.44 4.56
CA ASP A 349 4.87 16.21 5.06
C ASP A 349 5.83 15.35 5.88
N ILE A 350 7.12 15.67 5.89
CA ILE A 350 8.16 14.85 6.53
C ILE A 350 7.81 14.49 7.97
N ASP A 351 7.40 15.47 8.79
CA ASP A 351 7.10 15.22 10.20
C ASP A 351 5.80 14.41 10.36
N MET A 352 4.80 14.65 9.52
CA MET A 352 3.56 13.88 9.49
C MET A 352 3.81 12.42 9.12
N LEU A 353 4.60 12.16 8.07
CA LEU A 353 4.98 10.81 7.67
C LEU A 353 5.80 10.12 8.77
N SER A 354 6.71 10.84 9.41
CA SER A 354 7.61 10.29 10.44
C SER A 354 6.90 9.86 11.73
N VAL A 355 5.78 10.49 12.09
CA VAL A 355 5.02 10.12 13.31
C VAL A 355 3.97 9.06 13.04
N ALA A 356 3.62 8.80 11.79
CA ALA A 356 2.70 7.74 11.41
C ALA A 356 3.36 6.36 11.53
N GLY A 357 2.58 5.32 11.72
CA GLY A 357 3.05 3.93 11.68
C GLY A 357 3.43 3.46 10.27
N MET A 358 3.07 4.25 9.24
CA MET A 358 3.51 4.08 7.86
C MET A 358 3.45 5.42 7.12
N GLY A 359 4.58 5.89 6.65
CA GLY A 359 4.69 7.08 5.81
C GLY A 359 4.85 6.70 4.33
N VAL A 360 3.96 7.20 3.48
CA VAL A 360 3.95 6.97 2.04
C VAL A 360 4.27 8.27 1.30
N ALA A 361 5.41 8.30 0.63
CA ALA A 361 5.80 9.39 -0.26
C ALA A 361 5.19 9.16 -1.65
N PHE A 362 4.18 9.96 -2.02
CA PHE A 362 3.43 9.83 -3.27
C PHE A 362 3.90 10.85 -4.30
N ASN A 363 4.42 10.40 -5.44
CA ASN A 363 5.04 11.26 -6.47
C ASN A 363 5.98 12.33 -5.90
N ALA A 364 6.66 11.97 -4.82
CA ALA A 364 7.28 12.89 -3.91
C ALA A 364 8.62 13.43 -4.40
N LYS A 365 8.94 14.61 -3.90
CA LYS A 365 10.26 15.23 -4.02
C LYS A 365 11.32 14.39 -3.28
N PRO A 366 12.60 14.43 -3.70
CA PRO A 366 13.64 13.57 -3.14
C PRO A 366 13.73 13.59 -1.61
N ALA A 367 13.64 14.77 -1.00
CA ALA A 367 13.75 14.91 0.46
C ALA A 367 12.69 14.11 1.26
N LEU A 368 11.48 13.97 0.73
CA LEU A 368 10.45 13.16 1.39
C LEU A 368 10.67 11.66 1.13
N ARG A 369 11.13 11.29 -0.08
CA ARG A 369 11.40 9.90 -0.44
C ARG A 369 12.49 9.26 0.43
N GLU A 370 13.45 10.06 0.91
CA GLU A 370 14.54 9.60 1.78
C GLU A 370 14.09 9.21 3.20
N VAL A 371 12.98 9.77 3.66
CA VAL A 371 12.49 9.57 5.05
C VAL A 371 11.21 8.75 5.14
N ALA A 372 10.53 8.52 4.03
CA ALA A 372 9.30 7.73 3.99
C ALA A 372 9.60 6.23 4.08
N ASP A 373 8.66 5.47 4.67
CA ASP A 373 8.73 4.00 4.71
C ASP A 373 8.60 3.39 3.31
N THR A 374 7.87 4.08 2.43
CA THR A 374 7.65 3.67 1.06
C THR A 374 7.50 4.87 0.14
N ALA A 375 7.90 4.72 -1.13
CA ALA A 375 7.68 5.71 -2.17
C ALA A 375 6.87 5.11 -3.31
N ILE A 376 5.88 5.85 -3.81
CA ILE A 376 5.08 5.54 -4.99
C ILE A 376 5.39 6.62 -6.03
N SER A 377 6.01 6.21 -7.15
CA SER A 377 6.44 7.11 -8.23
C SER A 377 5.46 7.17 -9.40
N HIS A 378 4.32 6.52 -9.26
CA HIS A 378 3.27 6.47 -10.27
C HIS A 378 2.11 7.42 -9.91
N PRO A 379 1.49 8.12 -10.89
CA PRO A 379 0.46 9.13 -10.62
C PRO A 379 -0.93 8.53 -10.33
N TYR A 380 -0.97 7.41 -9.60
CA TYR A 380 -2.20 6.68 -9.28
C TYR A 380 -2.29 6.45 -7.78
N LEU A 381 -3.18 7.17 -7.11
CA LEU A 381 -3.27 7.11 -5.65
C LEU A 381 -3.78 5.76 -5.15
N ASP A 382 -4.51 5.01 -5.96
CA ASP A 382 -4.96 3.65 -5.61
C ASP A 382 -3.82 2.64 -5.46
N ALA A 383 -2.59 2.98 -5.89
CA ALA A 383 -1.40 2.20 -5.57
C ALA A 383 -1.14 2.09 -4.06
N VAL A 384 -1.61 3.05 -3.25
CA VAL A 384 -1.58 2.98 -1.78
C VAL A 384 -2.34 1.75 -1.26
N LEU A 385 -3.46 1.39 -1.89
CA LEU A 385 -4.23 0.20 -1.53
C LEU A 385 -3.41 -1.08 -1.68
N PHE A 386 -2.62 -1.18 -2.75
CA PHE A 386 -1.78 -2.37 -3.01
C PHE A 386 -0.66 -2.50 -1.99
N VAL A 387 -0.08 -1.37 -1.57
CA VAL A 387 0.90 -1.34 -0.47
C VAL A 387 0.25 -1.86 0.83
N LEU A 388 -0.99 -1.47 1.10
CA LEU A 388 -1.75 -1.96 2.27
C LEU A 388 -2.25 -3.41 2.12
N GLY A 389 -1.94 -4.08 1.01
CA GLY A 389 -2.28 -5.49 0.77
C GLY A 389 -3.67 -5.75 0.22
N VAL A 390 -4.39 -4.69 -0.19
CA VAL A 390 -5.67 -4.80 -0.89
C VAL A 390 -5.38 -5.10 -2.37
N THR A 391 -6.04 -6.10 -2.93
CA THR A 391 -5.83 -6.46 -4.33
C THR A 391 -6.74 -5.67 -5.26
N ARG A 392 -6.32 -5.49 -6.52
CA ARG A 392 -7.16 -4.88 -7.55
C ARG A 392 -8.47 -5.63 -7.74
N ALA A 393 -8.42 -6.95 -7.70
CA ALA A 393 -9.61 -7.80 -7.84
C ALA A 393 -10.63 -7.56 -6.71
N GLU A 394 -10.17 -7.36 -5.46
CA GLU A 394 -11.04 -7.03 -4.33
C GLU A 394 -11.69 -5.65 -4.52
N VAL A 395 -10.92 -4.66 -4.98
CA VAL A 395 -11.46 -3.32 -5.28
C VAL A 395 -12.54 -3.40 -6.35
N GLU A 396 -12.27 -4.07 -7.46
CA GLU A 396 -13.22 -4.20 -8.58
C GLU A 396 -14.47 -4.99 -8.18
N ALA A 397 -14.33 -6.06 -7.41
CA ALA A 397 -15.45 -6.84 -6.91
C ALA A 397 -16.35 -6.00 -5.97
N ALA A 398 -15.76 -5.20 -5.09
CA ALA A 398 -16.49 -4.31 -4.20
C ALA A 398 -17.19 -3.17 -4.97
N ASP A 399 -16.53 -2.59 -5.98
CA ASP A 399 -17.12 -1.55 -6.84
C ASP A 399 -18.29 -2.13 -7.64
N ALA A 400 -18.15 -3.32 -8.22
CA ALA A 400 -19.22 -3.98 -8.96
C ALA A 400 -20.43 -4.31 -8.07
N ALA A 401 -20.20 -4.70 -6.81
CA ALA A 401 -21.27 -4.95 -5.85
C ALA A 401 -22.09 -3.68 -5.54
N ASP A 402 -21.48 -2.49 -5.59
CA ASP A 402 -22.14 -1.21 -5.42
C ASP A 402 -22.68 -0.63 -6.76
N GLY A 403 -22.61 -1.38 -7.86
CA GLY A 403 -23.07 -0.95 -9.17
C GLY A 403 -22.16 0.08 -9.84
N LEU A 404 -20.92 0.20 -9.42
CA LEU A 404 -19.93 1.08 -10.01
C LEU A 404 -19.14 0.34 -11.10
N GLU A 405 -18.97 0.99 -12.25
CA GLU A 405 -18.15 0.43 -13.32
C GLU A 405 -16.66 0.56 -12.97
N SER A 406 -15.91 -0.51 -13.20
CA SER A 406 -14.45 -0.48 -13.10
C SER A 406 -13.89 0.42 -14.21
N GLN A 407 -13.29 1.53 -13.81
CA GLN A 407 -12.61 2.41 -14.77
C GLN A 407 -11.23 1.81 -15.11
N ARG A 408 -11.24 0.88 -16.06
CA ARG A 408 -10.02 0.54 -16.80
C ARG A 408 -10.00 1.42 -18.05
N PRO A 409 -8.92 2.16 -18.34
CA PRO A 409 -8.83 2.93 -19.59
C PRO A 409 -8.74 2.02 -20.78
#